data_aee6430c0d8b8186fc3fed018fa554af
#
_entry.id   aee6430c0d8b8186fc3fed018fa554af
#
_cell.length_a   1.000
_cell.length_b   1.000
_cell.length_c   1.000
_cell.angle_alpha   90.00
_cell.angle_beta   90.00
_cell.angle_gamma   90.00
#
_symmetry.space_group_name_H-M   'P 1'
#
loop_
_entity.id
_entity.type
_entity.pdbx_description
1 polymer ?
#
loop_
_entity_poly.entity_id
_entity_poly.type
_entity_poly.pdbx_seq_one_letter_code
_entity_poly.pdbx_strand_id
1 'polypeptide(L)'
;AGFVGANTVDFNDYSQIIATRNFVEGGTNVYQGSSHGFSVLSTMAADKNGVFVGTAPFAKYVLVKTEKELSETPEEMYNWIAGAEYADSIGADIINSSLGYSEFDDPNDNYTVDDLDGRTSIISLGAVAAARTGMLVVTSAGNAGGGAWNKLTMPADADSVLTVGSVNQFGIVSGFSSRGYTTDGRIKPNVCARGEGAYVYRPDGTITPANGTSFSSPIIAGAAACLWESSPSATAQDVIKALEVSSSHYYTKNERIGYGIPNMKFARFYLSSNPGNEISVYPNPFPDHLIFFLPDDNTTDISLELRDMYGRIVASEVITGRRYQFRWVPGEYIAAGTYFLKITRGSKIQVTQVFKI
;
A
#
# COMPACT_ATOMS: atom_id res chain seq x y z
N ALA A 1 9.08 14.16 12.13
CA ALA A 1 9.77 13.49 13.23
C ALA A 1 11.25 13.28 12.88
N GLY A 2 12.11 13.15 13.91
CA GLY A 2 13.55 12.92 13.72
C GLY A 2 13.90 11.45 13.47
N PHE A 3 15.17 11.21 13.13
CA PHE A 3 15.72 9.88 12.81
C PHE A 3 16.84 9.49 13.79
N VAL A 4 16.69 9.82 15.07
CA VAL A 4 17.66 9.42 16.11
C VAL A 4 17.86 7.91 16.09
N GLY A 5 19.10 7.48 15.97
CA GLY A 5 19.49 6.07 15.84
C GLY A 5 19.79 5.61 14.42
N ALA A 6 19.27 6.29 13.39
CA ALA A 6 19.45 5.85 12.00
C ALA A 6 20.91 5.88 11.51
N ASN A 7 21.77 6.65 12.15
CA ASN A 7 23.19 6.75 11.82
C ASN A 7 24.11 6.09 12.84
N THR A 8 23.57 5.40 13.86
CA THR A 8 24.37 4.85 14.96
C THR A 8 24.07 3.39 15.26
N VAL A 9 22.90 2.91 14.84
CA VAL A 9 22.46 1.51 15.04
C VAL A 9 22.73 0.71 13.78
N ASP A 10 23.45 -0.40 13.94
CA ASP A 10 23.74 -1.32 12.84
C ASP A 10 22.49 -2.14 12.49
N PHE A 11 21.65 -1.59 11.61
CA PHE A 11 20.42 -2.21 11.14
C PHE A 11 20.37 -2.42 9.61
N ASN A 12 21.23 -1.69 8.88
CA ASN A 12 21.42 -1.84 7.43
C ASN A 12 22.79 -1.31 6.99
N ASP A 13 23.09 -1.42 5.71
CA ASP A 13 24.19 -0.69 5.08
C ASP A 13 23.80 0.77 4.85
N TYR A 14 24.37 1.68 5.63
CA TYR A 14 24.09 3.13 5.57
C TYR A 14 24.26 3.75 4.17
N SER A 15 24.89 3.08 3.23
CA SER A 15 25.00 3.52 1.84
C SER A 15 23.64 3.70 1.14
N GLN A 16 22.59 3.14 1.70
CA GLN A 16 21.22 3.31 1.22
C GLN A 16 20.62 4.70 1.52
N ILE A 17 21.12 5.41 2.53
CA ILE A 17 20.70 6.79 2.84
C ILE A 17 21.50 7.74 1.93
N ILE A 18 20.90 8.14 0.81
CA ILE A 18 21.57 8.92 -0.23
C ILE A 18 21.50 10.44 -0.02
N ALA A 19 20.52 10.91 0.74
CA ALA A 19 20.36 12.33 1.08
C ALA A 19 19.56 12.51 2.37
N THR A 20 19.78 13.65 3.03
CA THR A 20 19.01 14.08 4.19
C THR A 20 18.69 15.57 4.10
N ARG A 21 17.50 15.98 4.58
CA ARG A 21 17.10 17.39 4.63
C ARG A 21 16.25 17.67 5.87
N ASN A 22 16.58 18.76 6.56
CA ASN A 22 15.87 19.24 7.73
C ASN A 22 15.20 20.59 7.41
N PHE A 23 13.87 20.60 7.38
CA PHE A 23 13.08 21.80 7.11
C PHE A 23 12.64 22.53 8.38
N VAL A 24 12.91 21.97 9.55
CA VAL A 24 12.57 22.59 10.86
C VAL A 24 13.69 23.54 11.30
N GLU A 25 14.92 23.01 11.42
CA GLU A 25 16.09 23.80 11.86
C GLU A 25 16.99 24.21 10.68
N GLY A 26 16.67 23.74 9.48
CA GLY A 26 17.51 23.94 8.30
C GLY A 26 18.68 22.94 8.21
N GLY A 27 19.33 22.92 7.03
CA GLY A 27 20.50 22.07 6.79
C GLY A 27 20.13 20.60 6.51
N THR A 28 21.05 19.70 6.88
CA THR A 28 20.95 18.25 6.54
C THR A 28 20.93 17.34 7.77
N ASN A 29 21.08 17.88 8.98
CA ASN A 29 21.06 17.04 10.17
C ASN A 29 19.62 16.68 10.55
N VAL A 30 19.25 15.42 10.36
CA VAL A 30 17.93 14.84 10.70
C VAL A 30 18.03 13.89 11.90
N TYR A 31 19.22 13.65 12.44
CA TYR A 31 19.51 12.63 13.45
C TYR A 31 19.34 13.14 14.88
N GLN A 32 18.57 14.20 15.05
CA GLN A 32 18.27 14.79 16.36
C GLN A 32 16.77 14.77 16.61
N GLY A 33 16.41 14.81 17.90
CA GLY A 33 15.04 14.86 18.37
C GLY A 33 14.44 13.46 18.49
N SER A 34 13.26 13.21 17.91
CA SER A 34 12.53 11.95 18.01
C SER A 34 13.21 10.79 17.27
N SER A 35 13.03 9.59 17.79
CA SER A 35 13.39 8.34 17.11
C SER A 35 12.24 7.74 16.28
N HIS A 36 11.09 8.40 16.20
CA HIS A 36 9.93 7.89 15.49
C HIS A 36 10.23 7.62 14.00
N GLY A 37 10.86 8.58 13.31
CA GLY A 37 11.27 8.40 11.92
C GLY A 37 12.25 7.24 11.71
N PHE A 38 13.17 7.00 12.67
CA PHE A 38 14.05 5.82 12.64
C PHE A 38 13.26 4.51 12.76
N SER A 39 12.33 4.43 13.71
CA SER A 39 11.48 3.25 13.87
C SER A 39 10.62 2.99 12.62
N VAL A 40 10.11 4.04 11.99
CA VAL A 40 9.40 3.97 10.70
C VAL A 40 10.32 3.46 9.59
N LEU A 41 11.51 4.08 9.43
CA LEU A 41 12.51 3.69 8.43
C LEU A 41 12.89 2.21 8.57
N SER A 42 13.03 1.71 9.79
CA SER A 42 13.45 0.33 10.05
C SER A 42 12.49 -0.71 9.47
N THR A 43 11.20 -0.41 9.39
CA THR A 43 10.21 -1.34 8.81
C THR A 43 10.36 -1.51 7.30
N MET A 44 11.04 -0.59 6.63
CA MET A 44 11.36 -0.64 5.20
C MET A 44 12.81 -1.09 4.95
N ALA A 45 13.75 -0.43 5.62
CA ALA A 45 15.17 -0.43 5.26
C ALA A 45 16.03 -1.43 6.05
N ALA A 46 15.54 -2.00 7.15
CA ALA A 46 16.35 -2.94 7.92
C ALA A 46 16.75 -4.15 7.09
N ASP A 47 18.03 -4.54 7.18
CA ASP A 47 18.60 -5.72 6.52
C ASP A 47 19.51 -6.48 7.51
N LYS A 48 18.91 -7.03 8.55
CA LYS A 48 19.61 -7.90 9.49
C LYS A 48 19.16 -9.34 9.30
N ASN A 49 19.85 -10.02 8.40
CA ASN A 49 19.48 -11.35 7.95
C ASN A 49 19.28 -12.33 9.12
N GLY A 50 18.15 -13.07 9.07
CA GLY A 50 17.77 -14.02 10.13
C GLY A 50 17.25 -13.39 11.42
N VAL A 51 17.21 -12.05 11.53
CA VAL A 51 16.76 -11.32 12.71
C VAL A 51 15.58 -10.40 12.37
N PHE A 52 15.79 -9.43 11.51
CA PHE A 52 14.77 -8.47 11.11
C PHE A 52 15.10 -7.89 9.73
N VAL A 53 14.18 -8.05 8.77
CA VAL A 53 14.32 -7.53 7.41
C VAL A 53 13.09 -6.69 7.11
N GLY A 54 13.31 -5.47 6.67
CA GLY A 54 12.27 -4.54 6.21
C GLY A 54 11.68 -4.95 4.86
N THR A 55 10.66 -4.24 4.43
CA THR A 55 9.93 -4.59 3.20
C THR A 55 10.61 -4.14 1.90
N ALA A 56 11.62 -3.25 2.00
CA ALA A 56 12.45 -2.81 0.86
C ALA A 56 13.92 -2.60 1.29
N PRO A 57 14.62 -3.66 1.75
CA PRO A 57 15.93 -3.53 2.39
C PRO A 57 17.03 -3.05 1.43
N PHE A 58 16.80 -3.06 0.12
CA PHE A 58 17.76 -2.65 -0.89
C PHE A 58 17.38 -1.35 -1.63
N ALA A 59 16.27 -0.70 -1.23
CA ALA A 59 15.90 0.60 -1.78
C ALA A 59 16.86 1.70 -1.30
N LYS A 60 16.91 2.82 -2.03
CA LYS A 60 17.61 4.03 -1.60
C LYS A 60 16.64 4.92 -0.83
N TYR A 61 17.14 5.61 0.19
CA TYR A 61 16.33 6.40 1.08
C TYR A 61 16.81 7.84 1.16
N VAL A 62 15.84 8.74 1.18
CA VAL A 62 16.02 10.16 1.51
C VAL A 62 15.28 10.42 2.81
N LEU A 63 15.97 10.97 3.80
CA LEU A 63 15.37 11.26 5.09
C LEU A 63 15.06 12.75 5.20
N VAL A 64 13.78 13.07 5.39
CA VAL A 64 13.29 14.44 5.47
C VAL A 64 12.65 14.67 6.83
N LYS A 65 13.14 15.67 7.58
CA LYS A 65 12.56 16.11 8.85
C LYS A 65 11.70 17.34 8.60
N THR A 66 10.40 17.24 8.92
CA THR A 66 9.39 18.29 8.73
C THR A 66 8.71 18.72 10.02
N GLU A 67 8.81 17.88 11.08
CA GLU A 67 8.07 18.01 12.33
C GLU A 67 8.92 18.58 13.45
N LYS A 68 8.34 19.50 14.22
CA LYS A 68 8.79 19.93 15.54
C LYS A 68 8.29 18.93 16.59
N GLU A 69 9.05 18.73 17.66
CA GLU A 69 8.68 17.69 18.64
C GLU A 69 7.73 18.18 19.73
N LEU A 70 7.74 19.47 19.98
CA LEU A 70 7.09 20.07 21.15
C LEU A 70 5.94 21.02 20.76
N SER A 71 5.58 21.08 19.50
CA SER A 71 4.51 21.93 18.99
C SER A 71 3.85 21.28 17.78
N GLU A 72 2.56 21.47 17.65
CA GLU A 72 1.77 21.06 16.49
C GLU A 72 1.19 22.32 15.85
N THR A 73 1.81 22.80 14.78
CA THR A 73 1.45 24.07 14.14
C THR A 73 1.29 23.89 12.64
N PRO A 74 0.48 24.75 11.98
CA PRO A 74 0.32 24.71 10.52
C PRO A 74 1.63 24.84 9.72
N GLU A 75 2.71 25.37 10.33
CA GLU A 75 4.03 25.49 9.71
C GLU A 75 4.58 24.11 9.27
N GLU A 76 4.28 23.05 10.00
CA GLU A 76 4.74 21.70 9.70
C GLU A 76 4.16 21.16 8.40
N MET A 77 2.94 21.57 8.04
CA MET A 77 2.34 21.24 6.75
C MET A 77 3.11 21.90 5.59
N TYR A 78 3.59 23.15 5.76
CA TYR A 78 4.44 23.81 4.75
C TYR A 78 5.81 23.17 4.66
N ASN A 79 6.40 22.76 5.80
CA ASN A 79 7.63 21.98 5.83
C ASN A 79 7.49 20.65 5.09
N TRP A 80 6.35 19.99 5.26
CA TRP A 80 6.04 18.75 4.53
C TRP A 80 5.99 18.96 3.01
N ILE A 81 5.33 20.04 2.57
CA ILE A 81 5.24 20.39 1.15
C ILE A 81 6.62 20.66 0.58
N ALA A 82 7.44 21.47 1.27
CA ALA A 82 8.83 21.74 0.88
C ALA A 82 9.67 20.44 0.85
N GLY A 83 9.38 19.51 1.77
CA GLY A 83 9.99 18.18 1.79
C GLY A 83 9.59 17.34 0.59
N ALA A 84 8.34 17.39 0.16
CA ALA A 84 7.84 16.69 -1.02
C ALA A 84 8.45 17.26 -2.31
N GLU A 85 8.55 18.60 -2.43
CA GLU A 85 9.22 19.27 -3.55
C GLU A 85 10.71 18.89 -3.62
N TYR A 86 11.37 18.82 -2.46
CA TYR A 86 12.76 18.37 -2.40
C TYR A 86 12.89 16.91 -2.85
N ALA A 87 12.00 16.03 -2.40
CA ALA A 87 11.99 14.63 -2.82
C ALA A 87 11.81 14.48 -4.34
N ASP A 88 10.88 15.22 -4.93
CA ASP A 88 10.68 15.29 -6.39
C ASP A 88 11.95 15.76 -7.11
N SER A 89 12.57 16.84 -6.62
CA SER A 89 13.76 17.44 -7.23
C SER A 89 14.99 16.50 -7.30
N ILE A 90 15.05 15.50 -6.44
CA ILE A 90 16.13 14.49 -6.42
C ILE A 90 15.69 13.13 -7.00
N GLY A 91 14.48 13.06 -7.55
CA GLY A 91 13.96 11.90 -8.26
C GLY A 91 13.49 10.77 -7.36
N ALA A 92 12.83 11.08 -6.25
CA ALA A 92 12.19 10.06 -5.42
C ALA A 92 10.94 9.51 -6.11
N ASP A 93 10.79 8.19 -6.12
CA ASP A 93 9.61 7.51 -6.69
C ASP A 93 8.46 7.44 -5.68
N ILE A 94 8.78 7.29 -4.38
CA ILE A 94 7.80 7.02 -3.32
C ILE A 94 8.04 7.94 -2.13
N ILE A 95 6.98 8.57 -1.63
CA ILE A 95 6.96 9.23 -0.33
C ILE A 95 6.23 8.33 0.67
N ASN A 96 6.85 8.03 1.82
CA ASN A 96 6.14 7.52 2.99
C ASN A 96 5.98 8.63 4.02
N SER A 97 4.74 8.95 4.36
CA SER A 97 4.36 9.96 5.35
C SER A 97 3.64 9.29 6.53
N SER A 98 4.36 9.15 7.64
CA SER A 98 3.82 8.54 8.87
C SER A 98 3.46 9.60 9.91
N LEU A 99 2.73 10.62 9.46
CA LEU A 99 2.26 11.77 10.22
C LEU A 99 0.85 12.15 9.75
N GLY A 100 0.21 13.08 10.47
CA GLY A 100 -1.10 13.58 10.03
C GLY A 100 -1.68 14.57 11.02
N TYR A 101 -2.43 15.53 10.50
CA TYR A 101 -2.94 16.69 11.20
C TYR A 101 -4.46 16.69 11.27
N SER A 102 -5.00 17.09 12.41
CA SER A 102 -6.42 17.39 12.64
C SER A 102 -6.61 18.44 13.71
N GLU A 103 -5.73 18.47 14.70
CA GLU A 103 -5.78 19.38 15.84
C GLU A 103 -4.40 20.03 16.00
N PHE A 104 -4.37 21.30 16.36
CA PHE A 104 -3.15 22.11 16.52
C PHE A 104 -3.12 22.73 17.92
N ASP A 105 -1.95 23.27 18.30
CA ASP A 105 -1.77 23.97 19.57
C ASP A 105 -2.71 25.19 19.71
N ASP A 106 -2.97 25.90 18.61
CA ASP A 106 -4.05 26.89 18.54
C ASP A 106 -5.33 26.22 18.02
N PRO A 107 -6.38 26.10 18.83
CA PRO A 107 -7.64 25.48 18.40
C PRO A 107 -8.34 26.18 17.22
N ASN A 108 -7.98 27.43 16.90
CA ASN A 108 -8.52 28.12 15.73
C ASN A 108 -8.00 27.56 14.41
N ASP A 109 -6.88 26.85 14.45
CA ASP A 109 -6.27 26.18 13.29
C ASP A 109 -6.82 24.74 13.09
N ASN A 110 -7.61 24.22 14.05
CA ASN A 110 -8.13 22.85 14.00
C ASN A 110 -9.04 22.63 12.82
N TYR A 111 -8.86 21.47 12.19
CA TYR A 111 -9.78 20.99 11.18
C TYR A 111 -11.04 20.37 11.78
N THR A 112 -12.10 20.36 11.00
CA THR A 112 -13.34 19.66 11.27
C THR A 112 -13.49 18.43 10.38
N VAL A 113 -14.47 17.58 10.67
CA VAL A 113 -14.74 16.40 9.81
C VAL A 113 -15.16 16.81 8.41
N ASP A 114 -15.79 17.98 8.26
CA ASP A 114 -16.22 18.50 6.96
C ASP A 114 -15.05 18.89 6.05
N ASP A 115 -13.87 19.14 6.62
CA ASP A 115 -12.65 19.47 5.90
C ASP A 115 -11.92 18.24 5.31
N LEU A 116 -12.41 17.00 5.60
CA LEU A 116 -11.85 15.75 5.05
C LEU A 116 -12.28 15.52 3.59
N ASP A 117 -12.05 16.47 2.73
CA ASP A 117 -12.45 16.48 1.32
C ASP A 117 -11.26 16.30 0.34
N GLY A 118 -10.03 16.26 0.87
CA GLY A 118 -8.78 16.19 0.12
C GLY A 118 -8.39 17.48 -0.58
N ARG A 119 -9.05 18.61 -0.26
CA ARG A 119 -8.90 19.90 -0.93
C ARG A 119 -8.81 21.09 0.01
N THR A 120 -9.40 21.01 1.20
CA THR A 120 -9.39 22.10 2.18
C THR A 120 -8.04 22.22 2.86
N SER A 121 -7.43 21.11 3.26
CA SER A 121 -6.13 21.14 3.92
C SER A 121 -4.99 21.40 2.92
N ILE A 122 -4.08 22.33 3.29
CA ILE A 122 -2.91 22.65 2.46
C ILE A 122 -1.99 21.44 2.25
N ILE A 123 -1.83 20.59 3.26
CA ILE A 123 -1.01 19.37 3.12
C ILE A 123 -1.68 18.34 2.18
N SER A 124 -3.00 18.24 2.18
CA SER A 124 -3.74 17.37 1.24
C SER A 124 -3.57 17.86 -0.19
N LEU A 125 -3.62 19.17 -0.42
CA LEU A 125 -3.30 19.77 -1.73
C LEU A 125 -1.85 19.48 -2.13
N GLY A 126 -0.90 19.61 -1.20
CA GLY A 126 0.51 19.28 -1.44
C GLY A 126 0.72 17.81 -1.79
N ALA A 127 0.02 16.90 -1.09
CA ALA A 127 0.09 15.46 -1.37
C ALA A 127 -0.49 15.10 -2.74
N VAL A 128 -1.59 15.75 -3.15
CA VAL A 128 -2.13 15.62 -4.51
C VAL A 128 -1.16 16.18 -5.55
N ALA A 129 -0.50 17.32 -5.28
CA ALA A 129 0.50 17.88 -6.18
C ALA A 129 1.69 16.92 -6.36
N ALA A 130 2.22 16.36 -5.26
CA ALA A 130 3.28 15.37 -5.29
C ALA A 130 2.87 14.10 -6.08
N ALA A 131 1.64 13.61 -5.90
CA ALA A 131 1.15 12.47 -6.67
C ALA A 131 1.01 12.79 -8.17
N ARG A 132 0.74 14.04 -8.54
CA ARG A 132 0.65 14.48 -9.95
C ARG A 132 2.00 14.56 -10.67
N THR A 133 3.11 14.71 -9.94
CA THR A 133 4.45 14.62 -10.56
C THR A 133 4.83 13.17 -10.91
N GLY A 134 4.03 12.20 -10.46
CA GLY A 134 4.24 10.77 -10.72
C GLY A 134 4.69 9.99 -9.49
N MET A 135 4.96 10.65 -8.36
CA MET A 135 5.34 9.98 -7.12
C MET A 135 4.16 9.19 -6.53
N LEU A 136 4.45 8.04 -5.95
CA LEU A 136 3.52 7.31 -5.11
C LEU A 136 3.57 7.88 -3.68
N VAL A 137 2.54 8.61 -3.27
CA VAL A 137 2.43 9.12 -1.90
C VAL A 137 1.69 8.10 -1.05
N VAL A 138 2.38 7.51 -0.07
CA VAL A 138 1.83 6.58 0.92
C VAL A 138 1.73 7.30 2.27
N THR A 139 0.56 7.31 2.87
CA THR A 139 0.32 8.01 4.14
C THR A 139 -0.40 7.13 5.15
N SER A 140 -0.08 7.34 6.42
CA SER A 140 -0.80 6.70 7.53
C SER A 140 -2.21 7.28 7.68
N ALA A 141 -3.20 6.44 8.02
CA ALA A 141 -4.58 6.88 8.21
C ALA A 141 -4.79 7.76 9.45
N GLY A 142 -3.88 7.67 10.44
CA GLY A 142 -4.00 8.28 11.76
C GLY A 142 -4.35 7.27 12.84
N ASN A 143 -4.24 7.69 14.11
CA ASN A 143 -4.40 6.83 15.28
C ASN A 143 -5.58 7.26 16.18
N ALA A 144 -6.53 8.01 15.64
CA ALA A 144 -7.66 8.59 16.38
C ALA A 144 -8.89 7.67 16.45
N GLY A 145 -8.84 6.45 15.89
CA GLY A 145 -9.99 5.56 15.74
C GLY A 145 -10.76 5.22 17.02
N GLY A 146 -10.09 5.26 18.17
CA GLY A 146 -10.69 5.08 19.50
C GLY A 146 -11.10 6.38 20.22
N GLY A 147 -10.77 7.54 19.66
CA GLY A 147 -11.00 8.86 20.24
C GLY A 147 -12.26 9.56 19.72
N ALA A 148 -12.46 10.80 20.15
CA ALA A 148 -13.58 11.63 19.72
C ALA A 148 -13.51 11.96 18.23
N TRP A 149 -12.33 12.26 17.70
CA TRP A 149 -12.12 12.52 16.28
C TRP A 149 -12.48 11.31 15.41
N ASN A 150 -12.01 10.13 15.75
CA ASN A 150 -12.16 8.80 15.10
C ASN A 150 -12.02 8.75 13.56
N LYS A 151 -11.70 9.83 12.91
CA LYS A 151 -11.56 9.99 11.46
C LYS A 151 -10.09 10.01 11.03
N LEU A 152 -9.89 10.07 9.72
CA LEU A 152 -8.58 10.27 9.11
C LEU A 152 -7.93 11.56 9.60
N THR A 153 -6.61 11.62 9.54
CA THR A 153 -5.84 12.87 9.71
C THR A 153 -5.23 13.26 8.35
N MET A 154 -5.24 14.55 8.02
CA MET A 154 -4.70 15.04 6.74
C MET A 154 -3.18 14.75 6.67
N PRO A 155 -2.64 14.27 5.54
CA PRO A 155 -3.22 14.22 4.20
C PRO A 155 -3.86 12.88 3.80
N ALA A 156 -4.27 12.03 4.75
CA ALA A 156 -4.86 10.72 4.44
C ALA A 156 -6.19 10.80 3.68
N ASP A 157 -6.86 11.95 3.69
CA ASP A 157 -8.07 12.25 2.94
C ASP A 157 -7.81 12.60 1.46
N ALA A 158 -6.57 12.88 1.07
CA ALA A 158 -6.23 13.28 -0.29
C ALA A 158 -6.57 12.18 -1.31
N ASP A 159 -6.98 12.60 -2.52
CA ASP A 159 -7.52 11.70 -3.55
C ASP A 159 -6.48 10.71 -4.08
N SER A 160 -5.39 11.23 -4.59
CA SER A 160 -4.39 10.46 -5.34
C SER A 160 -3.33 9.78 -4.46
N VAL A 161 -3.54 9.69 -3.15
CA VAL A 161 -2.61 9.07 -2.20
C VAL A 161 -3.07 7.68 -1.74
N LEU A 162 -2.13 6.83 -1.40
CA LEU A 162 -2.36 5.51 -0.82
C LEU A 162 -2.43 5.63 0.71
N THR A 163 -3.62 5.68 1.26
CA THR A 163 -3.84 5.75 2.71
C THR A 163 -3.85 4.37 3.33
N VAL A 164 -3.06 4.18 4.40
CA VAL A 164 -2.86 2.88 5.02
C VAL A 164 -3.38 2.87 6.46
N GLY A 165 -4.34 1.99 6.73
CA GLY A 165 -4.86 1.67 8.05
C GLY A 165 -4.05 0.58 8.76
N SER A 166 -4.39 0.34 10.04
CA SER A 166 -3.70 -0.64 10.89
C SER A 166 -4.56 -1.87 11.18
N VAL A 167 -3.92 -3.05 11.09
CA VAL A 167 -4.44 -4.32 11.60
C VAL A 167 -3.44 -4.96 12.58
N ASN A 168 -3.93 -5.88 13.40
CA ASN A 168 -3.09 -6.74 14.25
C ASN A 168 -2.58 -7.98 13.47
N GLN A 169 -1.88 -8.87 14.18
CA GLN A 169 -1.31 -10.10 13.59
C GLN A 169 -2.36 -11.09 13.02
N PHE A 170 -3.62 -10.94 13.40
CA PHE A 170 -4.73 -11.78 12.91
C PHE A 170 -5.52 -11.12 11.77
N GLY A 171 -5.08 -9.95 11.28
CA GLY A 171 -5.77 -9.19 10.23
C GLY A 171 -7.01 -8.45 10.72
N ILE A 172 -7.20 -8.31 12.03
CA ILE A 172 -8.29 -7.56 12.65
C ILE A 172 -7.88 -6.09 12.73
N VAL A 173 -8.78 -5.18 12.32
CA VAL A 173 -8.53 -3.73 12.37
C VAL A 173 -8.24 -3.29 13.80
N SER A 174 -7.13 -2.57 13.98
CA SER A 174 -6.70 -2.03 15.27
C SER A 174 -7.71 -1.00 15.79
N GLY A 175 -7.99 -1.03 17.08
CA GLY A 175 -8.96 -0.12 17.70
C GLY A 175 -8.61 1.36 17.53
N PHE A 176 -7.32 1.67 17.45
CA PHE A 176 -6.81 3.04 17.25
C PHE A 176 -6.78 3.48 15.78
N SER A 177 -6.87 2.56 14.81
CA SER A 177 -6.78 2.94 13.39
C SER A 177 -7.90 3.91 13.01
N SER A 178 -7.52 5.08 12.53
CA SER A 178 -8.45 6.07 11.99
C SER A 178 -9.18 5.51 10.77
N ARG A 179 -10.37 6.05 10.52
CA ARG A 179 -11.29 5.57 9.49
C ARG A 179 -11.94 6.73 8.74
N GLY A 180 -12.28 6.53 7.50
CA GLY A 180 -13.11 7.42 6.65
C GLY A 180 -14.46 6.77 6.47
N TYR A 181 -15.43 7.37 5.84
CA TYR A 181 -15.33 8.04 4.52
C TYR A 181 -14.76 9.46 4.59
N THR A 182 -14.25 9.93 3.45
CA THR A 182 -14.09 11.37 3.21
C THR A 182 -15.46 12.01 3.01
N THR A 183 -15.55 13.34 3.11
CA THR A 183 -16.82 14.05 2.95
C THR A 183 -17.41 13.95 1.55
N ASP A 184 -16.56 13.75 0.54
CA ASP A 184 -16.96 13.46 -0.85
C ASP A 184 -17.25 11.96 -1.12
N GLY A 185 -17.28 11.12 -0.07
CA GLY A 185 -17.71 9.72 -0.13
C GLY A 185 -16.66 8.71 -0.57
N ARG A 186 -15.38 9.10 -0.71
CA ARG A 186 -14.31 8.14 -1.03
C ARG A 186 -14.02 7.22 0.15
N ILE A 187 -13.75 5.95 -0.15
CA ILE A 187 -13.37 4.97 0.86
C ILE A 187 -11.89 5.16 1.22
N LYS A 188 -11.66 5.40 2.49
CA LYS A 188 -10.34 5.44 3.13
C LYS A 188 -10.40 4.72 4.49
N PRO A 189 -9.29 4.09 4.95
CA PRO A 189 -8.03 3.93 4.22
C PRO A 189 -8.24 3.15 2.91
N ASN A 190 -7.26 3.22 1.98
CA ASN A 190 -7.30 2.35 0.80
C ASN A 190 -7.05 0.91 1.21
N VAL A 191 -5.95 0.65 1.92
CA VAL A 191 -5.54 -0.68 2.35
C VAL A 191 -5.09 -0.67 3.81
N CYS A 192 -4.89 -1.85 4.39
CA CYS A 192 -4.34 -2.02 5.73
C CYS A 192 -3.11 -2.92 5.72
N ALA A 193 -2.22 -2.69 6.68
CA ALA A 193 -1.14 -3.59 7.02
C ALA A 193 -0.95 -3.66 8.55
N ARG A 194 -0.02 -4.52 9.00
CA ARG A 194 0.24 -4.67 10.43
C ARG A 194 0.82 -3.39 11.02
N GLY A 195 0.08 -2.74 11.89
CA GLY A 195 0.49 -1.58 12.67
C GLY A 195 0.28 -1.76 14.16
N GLU A 196 -0.42 -2.83 14.57
CA GLU A 196 -0.56 -3.23 15.96
C GLU A 196 0.38 -4.40 16.25
N GLY A 197 1.33 -4.17 17.19
CA GLY A 197 2.41 -5.09 17.48
C GLY A 197 3.39 -5.24 16.31
N ALA A 198 3.55 -4.23 15.47
CA ALA A 198 4.56 -4.19 14.42
C ALA A 198 5.96 -4.10 15.06
N TYR A 199 6.89 -4.95 14.64
CA TYR A 199 8.25 -4.88 15.15
C TYR A 199 9.01 -3.74 14.50
N VAL A 200 9.79 -3.01 15.31
CA VAL A 200 10.62 -1.89 14.88
C VAL A 200 11.97 -1.90 15.60
N TYR A 201 12.99 -1.32 14.98
CA TYR A 201 14.24 -1.00 15.66
C TYR A 201 14.08 0.24 16.53
N ARG A 202 14.77 0.21 17.69
CA ARG A 202 14.95 1.34 18.60
C ARG A 202 16.38 1.86 18.53
N PRO A 203 16.64 3.11 18.97
CA PRO A 203 17.99 3.70 18.96
C PRO A 203 19.03 2.94 19.78
N ASP A 204 18.60 2.12 20.73
CA ASP A 204 19.46 1.26 21.54
C ASP A 204 19.81 -0.08 20.86
N GLY A 205 19.35 -0.28 19.61
CA GLY A 205 19.58 -1.52 18.84
C GLY A 205 18.61 -2.66 19.18
N THR A 206 17.65 -2.44 20.07
CA THR A 206 16.62 -3.44 20.37
C THR A 206 15.53 -3.47 19.30
N ILE A 207 14.91 -4.64 19.15
CA ILE A 207 13.76 -4.83 18.28
C ILE A 207 12.55 -5.08 19.16
N THR A 208 11.56 -4.20 19.11
CA THR A 208 10.40 -4.24 20.01
C THR A 208 9.11 -4.07 19.22
N PRO A 209 7.98 -4.62 19.70
CA PRO A 209 6.68 -4.32 19.12
C PRO A 209 6.29 -2.85 19.39
N ALA A 210 5.61 -2.25 18.41
CA ALA A 210 5.07 -0.90 18.47
C ALA A 210 3.68 -0.85 17.86
N ASN A 211 2.89 0.16 18.24
CA ASN A 211 1.53 0.37 17.74
C ASN A 211 1.43 1.71 17.02
N GLY A 212 0.77 1.72 15.87
CA GLY A 212 0.49 2.93 15.10
C GLY A 212 0.33 2.63 13.61
N THR A 213 -0.55 3.38 12.95
CA THR A 213 -0.61 3.42 11.49
C THR A 213 0.69 3.94 10.88
N SER A 214 1.50 4.64 11.68
CA SER A 214 2.87 5.05 11.34
C SER A 214 3.77 3.87 10.96
N PHE A 215 3.46 2.64 11.37
CA PHE A 215 4.24 1.44 11.05
C PHE A 215 3.57 0.58 9.96
N SER A 216 2.26 0.64 9.80
CA SER A 216 1.57 -0.01 8.69
C SER A 216 1.84 0.69 7.35
N SER A 217 1.89 2.01 7.34
CA SER A 217 2.18 2.81 6.14
C SER A 217 3.52 2.46 5.50
N PRO A 218 4.66 2.48 6.21
CA PRO A 218 5.95 2.15 5.62
C PRO A 218 6.05 0.68 5.19
N ILE A 219 5.39 -0.25 5.86
CA ILE A 219 5.34 -1.66 5.41
C ILE A 219 4.73 -1.72 4.01
N ILE A 220 3.65 -0.99 3.74
CA ILE A 220 3.05 -0.91 2.40
C ILE A 220 3.94 -0.12 1.43
N ALA A 221 4.56 0.98 1.87
CA ALA A 221 5.44 1.77 1.02
C ALA A 221 6.63 0.95 0.49
N GLY A 222 7.31 0.19 1.36
CA GLY A 222 8.39 -0.69 0.94
C GLY A 222 7.91 -1.86 0.07
N ALA A 223 6.78 -2.47 0.40
CA ALA A 223 6.18 -3.50 -0.43
C ALA A 223 5.77 -2.97 -1.82
N ALA A 224 5.26 -1.73 -1.88
CA ALA A 224 4.95 -1.04 -3.13
C ALA A 224 6.21 -0.74 -3.96
N ALA A 225 7.34 -0.40 -3.33
CA ALA A 225 8.61 -0.22 -4.03
C ALA A 225 9.05 -1.50 -4.75
N CYS A 226 9.05 -2.64 -4.06
CA CYS A 226 9.37 -3.94 -4.67
C CYS A 226 8.36 -4.34 -5.76
N LEU A 227 7.08 -4.01 -5.56
CA LEU A 227 6.05 -4.25 -6.56
C LEU A 227 6.29 -3.42 -7.81
N TRP A 228 6.56 -2.13 -7.66
CA TRP A 228 6.79 -1.20 -8.77
C TRP A 228 8.07 -1.53 -9.54
N GLU A 229 9.16 -1.87 -8.82
CA GLU A 229 10.40 -2.36 -9.42
C GLU A 229 10.16 -3.56 -10.35
N SER A 230 9.23 -4.46 -9.98
CA SER A 230 8.88 -5.62 -10.83
C SER A 230 8.11 -5.25 -12.10
N SER A 231 7.63 -4.01 -12.23
CA SER A 231 6.83 -3.50 -13.36
C SER A 231 7.11 -2.01 -13.58
N PRO A 232 8.32 -1.63 -14.06
CA PRO A 232 8.77 -0.24 -14.12
C PRO A 232 7.98 0.65 -15.09
N SER A 233 7.19 0.06 -15.98
CA SER A 233 6.28 0.80 -16.89
C SER A 233 4.94 1.18 -16.27
N ALA A 234 4.62 0.65 -15.09
CA ALA A 234 3.41 1.00 -14.37
C ALA A 234 3.50 2.42 -13.81
N THR A 235 2.37 3.09 -13.70
CA THR A 235 2.28 4.37 -13.00
C THR A 235 2.04 4.17 -11.50
N ALA A 236 2.22 5.20 -10.69
CA ALA A 236 1.87 5.19 -9.26
C ALA A 236 0.40 4.78 -9.05
N GLN A 237 -0.51 5.23 -9.92
CA GLN A 237 -1.94 4.88 -9.84
C GLN A 237 -2.20 3.40 -10.19
N ASP A 238 -1.42 2.83 -11.12
CA ASP A 238 -1.48 1.39 -11.41
C ASP A 238 -1.06 0.56 -10.20
N VAL A 239 0.00 1.00 -9.48
CA VAL A 239 0.45 0.37 -8.24
C VAL A 239 -0.62 0.44 -7.16
N ILE A 240 -1.23 1.62 -6.93
CA ILE A 240 -2.36 1.77 -5.99
C ILE A 240 -3.48 0.81 -6.36
N LYS A 241 -3.88 0.81 -7.63
CA LYS A 241 -4.95 -0.06 -8.13
C LYS A 241 -4.64 -1.54 -7.94
N ALA A 242 -3.41 -1.96 -8.19
CA ALA A 242 -2.97 -3.34 -8.00
C ALA A 242 -3.05 -3.77 -6.53
N LEU A 243 -2.64 -2.89 -5.60
CA LEU A 243 -2.75 -3.12 -4.16
C LEU A 243 -4.21 -3.23 -3.72
N GLU A 244 -5.09 -2.34 -4.17
CA GLU A 244 -6.52 -2.38 -3.85
C GLU A 244 -7.18 -3.66 -4.38
N VAL A 245 -6.99 -3.97 -5.66
CA VAL A 245 -7.63 -5.14 -6.32
C VAL A 245 -7.16 -6.45 -5.70
N SER A 246 -5.91 -6.53 -5.28
CA SER A 246 -5.35 -7.72 -4.63
C SER A 246 -5.75 -7.89 -3.18
N SER A 247 -6.44 -6.91 -2.59
CA SER A 247 -6.72 -6.85 -1.16
C SER A 247 -7.87 -7.75 -0.73
N SER A 248 -7.82 -8.23 0.50
CA SER A 248 -8.67 -9.27 1.07
C SER A 248 -10.16 -8.92 1.14
N HIS A 249 -10.52 -7.63 1.13
CA HIS A 249 -11.88 -7.12 1.25
C HIS A 249 -12.31 -6.30 0.03
N TYR A 250 -11.70 -6.51 -1.12
CA TYR A 250 -11.99 -5.72 -2.32
C TYR A 250 -13.50 -5.58 -2.61
N TYR A 251 -14.28 -6.63 -2.41
CA TYR A 251 -15.73 -6.66 -2.65
C TYR A 251 -16.56 -6.23 -1.43
N THR A 252 -16.00 -6.28 -0.24
CA THR A 252 -16.65 -5.97 1.03
C THR A 252 -15.99 -4.79 1.75
N LYS A 253 -15.37 -3.92 0.95
CA LYS A 253 -14.66 -2.73 1.44
C LYS A 253 -15.56 -1.83 2.27
N ASN A 254 -14.98 -1.21 3.27
CA ASN A 254 -15.66 -0.26 4.15
C ASN A 254 -14.67 0.75 4.73
N GLU A 255 -15.18 1.72 5.48
CA GLU A 255 -14.41 2.82 6.05
C GLU A 255 -13.38 2.43 7.12
N ARG A 256 -13.38 1.18 7.60
CA ARG A 256 -12.47 0.72 8.65
C ARG A 256 -11.24 0.01 8.10
N ILE A 257 -11.44 -0.88 7.13
CA ILE A 257 -10.39 -1.72 6.58
C ILE A 257 -10.04 -1.33 5.13
N GLY A 258 -10.78 -0.41 4.54
CA GLY A 258 -10.64 -0.10 3.13
C GLY A 258 -10.90 -1.30 2.25
N TYR A 259 -10.06 -1.50 1.25
CA TYR A 259 -10.08 -2.70 0.40
C TYR A 259 -9.49 -3.94 1.10
N GLY A 260 -8.88 -3.77 2.29
CA GLY A 260 -8.31 -4.87 3.06
C GLY A 260 -6.79 -4.94 3.05
N ILE A 261 -6.25 -6.13 3.26
CA ILE A 261 -4.80 -6.39 3.29
C ILE A 261 -4.37 -6.85 1.90
N PRO A 262 -3.41 -6.14 1.24
CA PRO A 262 -2.94 -6.50 -0.10
C PRO A 262 -2.22 -7.86 -0.12
N ASN A 263 -2.47 -8.61 -1.18
CA ASN A 263 -1.69 -9.79 -1.53
C ASN A 263 -0.66 -9.42 -2.59
N MET A 264 0.60 -9.28 -2.20
CA MET A 264 1.67 -8.80 -3.09
C MET A 264 1.92 -9.70 -4.30
N LYS A 265 1.73 -11.02 -4.16
CA LYS A 265 1.82 -11.96 -5.28
C LYS A 265 0.75 -11.67 -6.32
N PHE A 266 -0.46 -11.36 -5.87
CA PHE A 266 -1.57 -10.97 -6.73
C PHE A 266 -1.37 -9.60 -7.36
N ALA A 267 -0.95 -8.61 -6.57
CA ALA A 267 -0.66 -7.26 -7.07
C ALA A 267 0.38 -7.30 -8.20
N ARG A 268 1.48 -8.05 -7.99
CA ARG A 268 2.51 -8.24 -9.02
C ARG A 268 1.94 -8.88 -10.29
N PHE A 269 1.13 -9.91 -10.12
CA PHE A 269 0.50 -10.57 -11.27
C PHE A 269 -0.43 -9.61 -12.01
N TYR A 270 -1.24 -8.83 -11.28
CA TYR A 270 -2.13 -7.82 -11.86
C TYR A 270 -1.36 -6.79 -12.69
N LEU A 271 -0.23 -6.27 -12.20
CA LEU A 271 0.60 -5.33 -12.93
C LEU A 271 1.28 -5.95 -14.15
N SER A 272 1.81 -7.17 -14.02
CA SER A 272 2.55 -7.85 -15.11
C SER A 272 1.63 -8.33 -16.24
N SER A 273 0.37 -8.58 -15.94
CA SER A 273 -0.60 -9.10 -16.91
C SER A 273 -1.09 -8.03 -17.88
N ASN A 274 -0.81 -6.74 -17.58
CA ASN A 274 -1.36 -5.60 -18.30
C ASN A 274 -2.81 -5.92 -18.69
N PRO A 275 -3.79 -5.85 -17.75
CA PRO A 275 -5.13 -6.37 -17.97
C PRO A 275 -5.88 -5.50 -18.98
N GLY A 276 -5.40 -5.50 -20.21
CA GLY A 276 -6.16 -5.06 -21.36
C GLY A 276 -7.52 -5.79 -21.32
N ASN A 277 -8.15 -6.03 -22.41
CA ASN A 277 -9.44 -6.72 -22.44
C ASN A 277 -9.39 -8.23 -22.14
N GLU A 278 -8.26 -8.81 -21.75
CA GLU A 278 -8.06 -10.25 -21.56
C GLU A 278 -8.11 -10.68 -20.10
N ILE A 279 -8.61 -11.89 -19.88
CA ILE A 279 -8.65 -12.52 -18.56
C ILE A 279 -7.30 -13.19 -18.32
N SER A 280 -6.63 -12.83 -17.24
CA SER A 280 -5.38 -13.45 -16.85
C SER A 280 -5.63 -14.71 -16.01
N VAL A 281 -4.84 -15.76 -16.26
CA VAL A 281 -4.99 -17.07 -15.63
C VAL A 281 -3.68 -17.54 -15.04
N TYR A 282 -3.68 -17.94 -13.76
CA TYR A 282 -2.50 -18.47 -13.09
C TYR A 282 -2.86 -19.39 -11.91
N PRO A 283 -1.91 -20.16 -11.33
CA PRO A 283 -0.57 -20.41 -11.85
C PRO A 283 -0.59 -21.19 -13.15
N ASN A 284 0.42 -21.00 -13.97
CA ASN A 284 0.65 -21.82 -15.14
C ASN A 284 2.16 -22.15 -15.21
N PRO A 285 2.59 -23.38 -14.94
CA PRO A 285 1.78 -24.61 -14.68
C PRO A 285 0.94 -24.54 -13.39
N PHE A 286 -0.18 -25.29 -13.35
CA PHE A 286 -1.07 -25.34 -12.18
C PHE A 286 -1.07 -26.71 -11.50
N PRO A 287 -1.06 -26.77 -10.13
CA PRO A 287 -1.09 -28.03 -9.40
C PRO A 287 -2.50 -28.63 -9.28
N ASP A 288 -3.47 -27.88 -8.80
CA ASP A 288 -4.84 -28.33 -8.52
C ASP A 288 -5.91 -27.29 -8.90
N HIS A 289 -5.53 -26.03 -8.98
CA HIS A 289 -6.45 -24.93 -9.23
C HIS A 289 -5.86 -23.87 -10.15
N LEU A 290 -6.77 -23.12 -10.77
CA LEU A 290 -6.47 -21.92 -11.54
C LEU A 290 -7.15 -20.72 -10.88
N ILE A 291 -6.49 -19.57 -10.93
CA ILE A 291 -6.99 -18.30 -10.46
C ILE A 291 -7.11 -17.38 -11.66
N PHE A 292 -8.24 -16.73 -11.75
CA PHE A 292 -8.60 -15.85 -12.85
C PHE A 292 -8.65 -14.41 -12.37
N PHE A 293 -8.10 -13.52 -13.17
CA PHE A 293 -8.25 -12.08 -13.00
C PHE A 293 -8.99 -11.48 -14.18
N LEU A 294 -9.96 -10.66 -13.87
CA LEU A 294 -10.79 -9.97 -14.83
C LEU A 294 -10.32 -8.54 -14.97
N PRO A 295 -10.25 -8.01 -16.20
CA PRO A 295 -9.75 -6.64 -16.44
C PRO A 295 -10.69 -5.55 -15.92
N ASP A 296 -11.95 -5.90 -15.62
CA ASP A 296 -12.98 -4.96 -15.20
C ASP A 296 -13.93 -5.57 -14.17
N ASP A 297 -14.77 -4.74 -13.56
CA ASP A 297 -15.84 -5.16 -12.65
C ASP A 297 -16.96 -5.85 -13.43
N ASN A 298 -16.78 -7.14 -13.64
CA ASN A 298 -17.63 -7.92 -14.50
C ASN A 298 -18.95 -8.33 -13.83
N THR A 299 -20.05 -8.06 -14.51
CA THR A 299 -21.40 -8.52 -14.15
C THR A 299 -21.90 -9.67 -14.99
N THR A 300 -21.14 -10.09 -16.03
CA THR A 300 -21.53 -11.13 -16.97
C THR A 300 -21.03 -12.50 -16.49
N ASP A 301 -21.83 -13.53 -16.67
CA ASP A 301 -21.41 -14.90 -16.39
C ASP A 301 -20.22 -15.31 -17.27
N ILE A 302 -19.31 -16.10 -16.68
CA ILE A 302 -18.12 -16.60 -17.33
C ILE A 302 -18.23 -18.10 -17.44
N SER A 303 -18.22 -18.62 -18.65
CA SER A 303 -18.15 -20.07 -18.91
C SER A 303 -16.69 -20.48 -19.11
N LEU A 304 -16.27 -21.49 -18.36
CA LEU A 304 -14.96 -22.12 -18.42
C LEU A 304 -15.07 -23.52 -19.00
N GLU A 305 -14.21 -23.84 -19.96
CA GLU A 305 -14.07 -25.19 -20.50
C GLU A 305 -12.57 -25.53 -20.56
N LEU A 306 -12.14 -26.53 -19.80
CA LEU A 306 -10.81 -27.11 -19.93
C LEU A 306 -10.86 -28.25 -20.94
N ARG A 307 -10.06 -28.19 -21.98
CA ARG A 307 -10.02 -29.15 -23.07
C ARG A 307 -8.67 -29.84 -23.16
N ASP A 308 -8.64 -31.12 -23.43
CA ASP A 308 -7.44 -31.87 -23.72
C ASP A 308 -6.89 -31.54 -25.14
N MET A 309 -5.76 -32.14 -25.50
CA MET A 309 -5.12 -31.96 -26.81
C MET A 309 -6.00 -32.42 -27.99
N TYR A 310 -7.01 -33.22 -27.73
CA TYR A 310 -7.96 -33.70 -28.75
C TYR A 310 -9.23 -32.84 -28.83
N GLY A 311 -9.31 -31.77 -28.03
CA GLY A 311 -10.44 -30.85 -27.95
C GLY A 311 -11.61 -31.35 -27.11
N ARG A 312 -11.47 -32.46 -26.40
CA ARG A 312 -12.52 -33.01 -25.52
C ARG A 312 -12.55 -32.18 -24.23
N ILE A 313 -13.77 -31.85 -23.79
CA ILE A 313 -13.95 -31.14 -22.51
C ILE A 313 -13.67 -32.10 -21.36
N VAL A 314 -12.68 -31.78 -20.51
CA VAL A 314 -12.33 -32.59 -19.33
C VAL A 314 -12.87 -31.95 -18.04
N ALA A 315 -13.15 -30.64 -18.06
CA ALA A 315 -13.84 -29.94 -16.97
C ALA A 315 -14.56 -28.71 -17.53
N SER A 316 -15.66 -28.32 -16.90
CA SER A 316 -16.37 -27.09 -17.24
C SER A 316 -17.09 -26.53 -16.01
N GLU A 317 -17.22 -25.21 -15.96
CA GLU A 317 -17.98 -24.51 -14.91
C GLU A 317 -18.50 -23.18 -15.44
N VAL A 318 -19.62 -22.70 -14.88
CA VAL A 318 -20.15 -21.36 -15.12
C VAL A 318 -20.02 -20.57 -13.81
N ILE A 319 -19.27 -19.51 -13.87
CA ILE A 319 -19.03 -18.60 -12.74
C ILE A 319 -19.99 -17.42 -12.87
N THR A 320 -20.85 -17.25 -11.88
CA THR A 320 -21.87 -16.20 -11.83
C THR A 320 -21.52 -15.12 -10.80
N GLY A 321 -22.02 -13.90 -11.02
CA GLY A 321 -21.90 -12.77 -10.09
C GLY A 321 -20.66 -11.90 -10.30
N ARG A 322 -20.67 -10.74 -9.63
CA ARG A 322 -19.60 -9.70 -9.71
C ARG A 322 -18.29 -10.19 -9.12
N ARG A 323 -17.21 -10.18 -9.93
CA ARG A 323 -15.88 -10.62 -9.47
C ARG A 323 -14.78 -9.97 -10.29
N TYR A 324 -13.68 -9.60 -9.62
CA TYR A 324 -12.40 -9.29 -10.26
C TYR A 324 -11.47 -10.49 -10.30
N GLN A 325 -11.69 -11.43 -9.38
CA GLN A 325 -10.94 -12.68 -9.34
C GLN A 325 -11.82 -13.82 -8.82
N PHE A 326 -11.48 -15.01 -9.21
CA PHE A 326 -12.03 -16.24 -8.64
C PHE A 326 -11.04 -17.39 -8.77
N ARG A 327 -11.21 -18.39 -7.91
CA ARG A 327 -10.47 -19.65 -7.94
C ARG A 327 -11.36 -20.71 -8.57
N TRP A 328 -10.81 -21.49 -9.49
CA TRP A 328 -11.44 -22.65 -10.06
C TRP A 328 -10.61 -23.90 -9.82
N VAL A 329 -11.24 -24.99 -9.36
CA VAL A 329 -10.68 -26.32 -9.22
C VAL A 329 -11.31 -27.20 -10.30
N PRO A 330 -10.60 -27.47 -11.42
CA PRO A 330 -11.19 -28.15 -12.57
C PRO A 330 -11.57 -29.62 -12.31
N GLY A 331 -11.17 -30.22 -11.19
CA GLY A 331 -11.48 -31.58 -10.77
C GLY A 331 -10.26 -32.31 -10.21
N GLU A 332 -10.51 -33.31 -9.36
CA GLU A 332 -9.45 -34.06 -8.65
C GLU A 332 -8.67 -35.02 -9.54
N TYR A 333 -9.20 -35.40 -10.71
CA TYR A 333 -8.64 -36.47 -11.55
C TYR A 333 -8.11 -36.00 -12.91
N ILE A 334 -7.69 -34.73 -13.00
CA ILE A 334 -7.08 -34.22 -14.23
C ILE A 334 -5.60 -34.63 -14.22
N ALA A 335 -5.21 -35.46 -15.20
CA ALA A 335 -3.83 -35.92 -15.32
C ALA A 335 -2.85 -34.76 -15.64
N ALA A 336 -1.59 -34.90 -15.25
CA ALA A 336 -0.55 -33.99 -15.69
C ALA A 336 -0.45 -33.94 -17.22
N GLY A 337 -0.34 -32.73 -17.78
CA GLY A 337 -0.30 -32.57 -19.23
C GLY A 337 -0.69 -31.18 -19.70
N THR A 338 -0.78 -31.05 -21.02
CA THR A 338 -1.16 -29.80 -21.69
C THR A 338 -2.64 -29.76 -21.97
N TYR A 339 -3.25 -28.64 -21.65
CA TYR A 339 -4.68 -28.38 -21.83
C TYR A 339 -4.90 -27.01 -22.48
N PHE A 340 -6.07 -26.83 -23.09
CA PHE A 340 -6.54 -25.55 -23.61
C PHE A 340 -7.75 -25.10 -22.77
N LEU A 341 -7.61 -23.99 -22.12
CA LEU A 341 -8.65 -23.36 -21.34
C LEU A 341 -9.38 -22.35 -22.21
N LYS A 342 -10.63 -22.65 -22.53
CA LYS A 342 -11.54 -21.72 -23.21
C LYS A 342 -12.36 -20.97 -22.17
N ILE A 343 -12.33 -19.66 -22.25
CA ILE A 343 -13.04 -18.73 -21.39
C ILE A 343 -14.03 -17.96 -22.27
N THR A 344 -15.31 -18.04 -21.97
CA THR A 344 -16.35 -17.31 -22.69
C THR A 344 -17.00 -16.29 -21.75
N ARG A 345 -17.07 -15.04 -22.18
CA ARG A 345 -17.64 -13.93 -21.43
C ARG A 345 -18.50 -13.08 -22.36
N GLY A 346 -19.83 -13.25 -22.26
CA GLY A 346 -20.74 -12.66 -23.24
C GLY A 346 -20.38 -13.10 -24.67
N SER A 347 -20.09 -12.17 -25.56
CA SER A 347 -19.66 -12.46 -26.94
C SER A 347 -18.13 -12.67 -27.09
N LYS A 348 -17.34 -12.44 -26.05
CA LYS A 348 -15.88 -12.60 -26.10
C LYS A 348 -15.47 -14.01 -25.75
N ILE A 349 -14.54 -14.56 -26.53
CA ILE A 349 -13.93 -15.88 -26.30
C ILE A 349 -12.42 -15.68 -26.23
N GLN A 350 -11.83 -16.22 -25.17
CA GLN A 350 -10.38 -16.30 -24.99
C GLN A 350 -9.98 -17.76 -24.85
N VAL A 351 -8.87 -18.16 -25.47
CA VAL A 351 -8.30 -19.50 -25.33
C VAL A 351 -6.85 -19.36 -24.88
N THR A 352 -6.52 -20.02 -23.77
CA THR A 352 -5.18 -19.98 -23.16
C THR A 352 -4.67 -21.40 -22.97
N GLN A 353 -3.42 -21.66 -23.35
CA GLN A 353 -2.75 -22.93 -23.07
C GLN A 353 -2.34 -22.96 -21.58
N VAL A 354 -2.67 -24.05 -20.90
CA VAL A 354 -2.34 -24.27 -19.49
C VAL A 354 -1.70 -25.64 -19.29
N PHE A 355 -0.81 -25.76 -18.32
CA PHE A 355 -0.06 -26.97 -18.02
C PHE A 355 -0.43 -27.47 -16.63
N LYS A 356 -0.95 -28.69 -16.53
CA LYS A 356 -1.23 -29.38 -15.25
C LYS A 356 0.02 -30.16 -14.82
N ILE A 357 0.46 -29.97 -13.58
CA ILE A 357 1.58 -30.69 -12.93
C ILE A 357 1.11 -31.57 -11.79
#